data_7b9b94069297a8b58c3a32d0c13d93a2
#
_entry.id   7b9b94069297a8b58c3a32d0c13d93a2
#
_cell.length_a   1.000
_cell.length_b   1.000
_cell.length_c   1.000
_cell.angle_alpha   90.00
_cell.angle_beta   90.00
_cell.angle_gamma   90.00
#
_symmetry.space_group_name_H-M   'P 1'
#
loop_
_entity.id
_entity.type
_entity.pdbx_description
1 polymer ?
#
loop_
_entity_poly.entity_id
_entity_poly.type
_entity_poly.pdbx_seq_one_letter_code
_entity_poly.pdbx_strand_id
1 'polypeptide(L)'
;MEIIIVTGQRNGNLYLAGNYEHVKYFPEQRTLHPYKLSERILKLCDTYFKANEDLIITTYSEIVLDSIRLWGARTGHCDILKCISCMDNGEIRTSTFNEYGEMDVLENGIFDIKKVILKELLDIKRGKMNS
;
A
#
# COMPACT_ATOMS: atom_id res chain seq x y z
N MET A 1 2.35 -11.62 14.25
CA MET A 1 2.80 -11.30 12.89
C MET A 1 2.13 -10.04 12.39
N GLU A 2 2.79 -9.32 11.53
CA GLU A 2 2.26 -8.12 10.90
C GLU A 2 2.47 -8.16 9.40
N ILE A 3 1.59 -7.49 8.67
CA ILE A 3 1.77 -7.24 7.24
C ILE A 3 2.03 -5.75 7.09
N ILE A 4 3.22 -5.40 6.61
CA ILE A 4 3.69 -4.02 6.54
C ILE A 4 3.97 -3.64 5.09
N ILE A 5 3.30 -2.59 4.64
CA ILE A 5 3.53 -2.01 3.33
C ILE A 5 4.44 -0.81 3.54
N VAL A 6 5.58 -0.81 2.87
CA VAL A 6 6.51 0.33 2.93
C VAL A 6 6.52 1.02 1.58
N THR A 7 6.23 2.30 1.58
CA THR A 7 6.22 3.13 0.39
C THR A 7 7.04 4.39 0.63
N GLY A 8 7.44 5.04 -0.44
CA GLY A 8 8.29 6.21 -0.33
C GLY A 8 9.58 6.01 -1.12
N GLN A 9 10.31 7.08 -1.35
CA GLN A 9 11.47 7.05 -2.23
C GLN A 9 12.70 6.42 -1.56
N ARG A 10 13.86 7.00 -1.73
CA ARG A 10 15.15 6.51 -1.25
C ARG A 10 15.15 6.05 0.21
N ASN A 11 14.36 6.75 1.05
CA ASN A 11 14.35 6.52 2.50
C ASN A 11 13.65 5.22 2.89
N GLY A 12 12.78 4.66 2.03
CA GLY A 12 12.13 3.39 2.29
C GLY A 12 13.12 2.26 2.47
N ASN A 13 14.11 2.17 1.58
CA ASN A 13 15.13 1.14 1.65
C ASN A 13 16.04 1.31 2.89
N LEU A 14 16.38 2.55 3.24
CA LEU A 14 17.18 2.83 4.43
C LEU A 14 16.41 2.48 5.71
N TYR A 15 15.13 2.81 5.75
CA TYR A 15 14.26 2.45 6.87
C TYR A 15 14.21 0.93 7.06
N LEU A 16 14.00 0.19 5.97
CA LEU A 16 13.94 -1.27 6.00
C LEU A 16 15.27 -1.88 6.47
N ALA A 17 16.40 -1.39 5.96
CA ALA A 17 17.72 -1.88 6.33
C ALA A 17 18.03 -1.67 7.82
N GLY A 18 17.51 -0.58 8.42
CA GLY A 18 17.76 -0.25 9.83
C GLY A 18 16.78 -0.88 10.81
N ASN A 19 15.56 -1.25 10.39
CA ASN A 19 14.49 -1.63 11.31
C ASN A 19 13.95 -3.05 11.15
N TYR A 20 14.21 -3.70 10.01
CA TYR A 20 13.68 -5.03 9.72
C TYR A 20 14.74 -5.94 9.15
N GLU A 21 14.98 -7.07 9.80
CA GLU A 21 15.97 -8.06 9.38
C GLU A 21 15.52 -8.88 8.16
N HIS A 22 14.21 -9.00 7.95
CA HIS A 22 13.64 -9.87 6.92
C HIS A 22 12.70 -9.10 5.99
N VAL A 23 13.29 -8.30 5.11
CA VAL A 23 12.53 -7.69 4.03
C VAL A 23 12.44 -8.69 2.88
N LYS A 24 11.23 -9.05 2.50
CA LYS A 24 11.01 -9.89 1.33
C LYS A 24 10.75 -9.03 0.11
N TYR A 25 11.66 -9.13 -0.83
CA TYR A 25 11.54 -8.43 -2.09
C TYR A 25 10.60 -9.18 -3.03
N PHE A 26 9.61 -8.48 -3.56
CA PHE A 26 8.64 -9.04 -4.47
C PHE A 26 8.77 -8.36 -5.86
N PRO A 27 9.73 -8.79 -6.69
CA PRO A 27 10.00 -8.15 -7.97
C PRO A 27 8.88 -8.34 -9.01
N GLU A 28 8.11 -9.41 -8.91
CA GLU A 28 7.03 -9.73 -9.86
C GLU A 28 5.95 -8.64 -9.91
N GLN A 29 5.83 -7.80 -8.89
CA GLN A 29 4.87 -6.69 -8.88
C GLN A 29 5.02 -5.74 -10.08
N ARG A 30 6.19 -5.71 -10.72
CA ARG A 30 6.48 -4.84 -11.86
C ARG A 30 6.12 -5.46 -13.20
N THR A 31 6.00 -6.77 -13.26
CA THR A 31 5.85 -7.51 -14.51
C THR A 31 4.53 -8.24 -14.66
N LEU A 32 3.84 -8.51 -13.55
CA LEU A 32 2.58 -9.23 -13.59
C LEU A 32 1.43 -8.34 -14.07
N HIS A 33 0.53 -8.95 -14.86
CA HIS A 33 -0.74 -8.34 -15.20
C HIS A 33 -1.53 -8.03 -13.91
N PRO A 34 -2.29 -6.91 -13.84
CA PRO A 34 -2.98 -6.50 -12.60
C PRO A 34 -3.80 -7.59 -11.91
N TYR A 35 -4.56 -8.41 -12.66
CA TYR A 35 -5.34 -9.50 -12.07
C TYR A 35 -4.45 -10.57 -11.43
N LYS A 36 -3.37 -10.92 -12.09
CA LYS A 36 -2.42 -11.91 -11.56
C LYS A 36 -1.65 -11.36 -10.38
N LEU A 37 -1.32 -10.09 -10.41
CA LEU A 37 -0.67 -9.41 -9.29
C LEU A 37 -1.56 -9.45 -8.06
N SER A 38 -2.84 -9.11 -8.19
CA SER A 38 -3.78 -9.15 -7.08
C SER A 38 -3.92 -10.57 -6.50
N GLU A 39 -4.10 -11.58 -7.36
CA GLU A 39 -4.16 -12.98 -6.92
C GLU A 39 -2.90 -13.39 -6.15
N ARG A 40 -1.73 -12.98 -6.65
CA ARG A 40 -0.45 -13.30 -6.03
C ARG A 40 -0.32 -12.67 -4.65
N ILE A 41 -0.75 -11.42 -4.50
CA ILE A 41 -0.70 -10.70 -3.23
C ILE A 41 -1.66 -11.33 -2.22
N LEU A 42 -2.88 -11.65 -2.61
CA LEU A 42 -3.85 -12.31 -1.73
C LEU A 42 -3.31 -13.64 -1.22
N LYS A 43 -2.71 -14.43 -2.10
CA LYS A 43 -2.10 -15.71 -1.75
C LYS A 43 -0.90 -15.55 -0.81
N LEU A 44 -0.09 -14.53 -1.06
CA LEU A 44 1.08 -14.21 -0.25
C LEU A 44 0.67 -13.86 1.18
N CYS A 45 -0.35 -13.02 1.35
CA CYS A 45 -0.89 -12.68 2.66
C CYS A 45 -1.37 -13.92 3.42
N ASP A 46 -2.12 -14.80 2.75
CA ASP A 46 -2.58 -16.06 3.35
C ASP A 46 -1.41 -16.93 3.80
N THR A 47 -0.40 -17.07 2.96
CA THR A 47 0.76 -17.91 3.24
C THR A 47 1.50 -17.42 4.49
N TYR A 48 1.78 -16.13 4.57
CA TYR A 48 2.50 -15.54 5.70
C TYR A 48 1.65 -15.54 6.96
N PHE A 49 0.36 -15.29 6.85
CA PHE A 49 -0.55 -15.34 7.99
C PHE A 49 -0.60 -16.76 8.61
N LYS A 50 -0.75 -17.78 7.78
CA LYS A 50 -0.79 -19.17 8.24
C LYS A 50 0.52 -19.63 8.86
N ALA A 51 1.64 -19.13 8.35
CA ALA A 51 2.97 -19.41 8.90
C ALA A 51 3.30 -18.56 10.14
N ASN A 52 2.46 -17.60 10.49
CA ASN A 52 2.70 -16.63 11.57
C ASN A 52 4.03 -15.87 11.39
N GLU A 53 4.33 -15.52 10.14
CA GLU A 53 5.53 -14.76 9.77
C GLU A 53 5.18 -13.36 9.30
N ASP A 54 6.04 -12.40 9.63
CA ASP A 54 5.87 -11.02 9.16
C ASP A 54 6.09 -10.91 7.66
N LEU A 55 5.21 -10.17 6.99
CA LEU A 55 5.33 -9.87 5.58
C LEU A 55 5.58 -8.37 5.41
N ILE A 56 6.71 -8.03 4.78
CA ILE A 56 7.09 -6.65 4.54
C ILE A 56 7.28 -6.47 3.03
N ILE A 57 6.47 -5.60 2.44
CA ILE A 57 6.49 -5.34 1.00
C ILE A 57 6.79 -3.88 0.76
N THR A 58 7.82 -3.61 -0.05
CA THR A 58 8.11 -2.27 -0.55
C THR A 58 7.40 -2.10 -1.89
N THR A 59 6.53 -1.10 -2.00
CA THR A 59 5.75 -0.91 -3.22
C THR A 59 5.28 0.54 -3.41
N TYR A 60 5.05 0.90 -4.67
CA TYR A 60 4.30 2.08 -5.08
C TYR A 60 2.98 1.68 -5.75
N SER A 61 2.71 0.40 -5.87
CA SER A 61 1.54 -0.11 -6.58
C SER A 61 0.27 0.00 -5.75
N GLU A 62 -0.72 0.73 -6.28
CA GLU A 62 -2.05 0.79 -5.68
C GLU A 62 -2.73 -0.59 -5.68
N ILE A 63 -2.44 -1.42 -6.67
CA ILE A 63 -3.00 -2.77 -6.76
C ILE A 63 -2.49 -3.64 -5.62
N VAL A 64 -1.20 -3.53 -5.28
CA VAL A 64 -0.63 -4.23 -4.13
C VAL A 64 -1.30 -3.77 -2.84
N LEU A 65 -1.40 -2.46 -2.63
CA LEU A 65 -2.06 -1.88 -1.46
C LEU A 65 -3.51 -2.34 -1.35
N ASP A 66 -4.27 -2.17 -2.43
CA ASP A 66 -5.70 -2.50 -2.43
C ASP A 66 -5.96 -3.99 -2.26
N SER A 67 -5.09 -4.84 -2.79
CA SER A 67 -5.20 -6.30 -2.61
C SER A 67 -4.95 -6.71 -1.15
N ILE A 68 -4.00 -6.08 -0.49
CA ILE A 68 -3.73 -6.32 0.93
C ILE A 68 -4.92 -5.85 1.78
N ARG A 69 -5.47 -4.69 1.47
CA ARG A 69 -6.67 -4.17 2.14
C ARG A 69 -7.85 -5.12 1.97
N LEU A 70 -8.05 -5.63 0.76
CA LEU A 70 -9.11 -6.59 0.45
C LEU A 70 -8.93 -7.87 1.26
N TRP A 71 -7.72 -8.40 1.33
CA TRP A 71 -7.41 -9.58 2.13
C TRP A 71 -7.76 -9.34 3.61
N GLY A 72 -7.36 -8.21 4.16
CA GLY A 72 -7.65 -7.84 5.55
C GLY A 72 -9.15 -7.77 5.83
N ALA A 73 -9.90 -7.10 4.95
CA ALA A 73 -11.35 -6.95 5.09
C ALA A 73 -12.08 -8.30 4.97
N ARG A 74 -11.67 -9.14 4.02
CA ARG A 74 -12.26 -10.47 3.81
C ARG A 74 -12.02 -11.43 4.97
N THR A 75 -10.83 -11.37 5.55
CA THR A 75 -10.41 -12.31 6.60
C THR A 75 -10.66 -11.80 8.02
N GLY A 76 -11.01 -10.52 8.16
CA GLY A 76 -11.20 -9.90 9.47
C GLY A 76 -9.88 -9.59 10.18
N HIS A 77 -8.78 -9.44 9.44
CA HIS A 77 -7.44 -9.24 10.00
C HIS A 77 -6.81 -7.89 9.61
N CYS A 78 -7.62 -6.83 9.48
CA CYS A 78 -7.12 -5.49 9.20
C CYS A 78 -6.25 -4.92 10.32
N ASP A 79 -6.39 -5.42 11.53
CA ASP A 79 -5.64 -4.98 12.71
C ASP A 79 -4.13 -5.28 12.63
N ILE A 80 -3.74 -6.25 11.80
CA ILE A 80 -2.31 -6.59 11.60
C ILE A 80 -1.68 -5.84 10.42
N LEU A 81 -2.44 -5.02 9.71
CA LEU A 81 -1.97 -4.25 8.55
C LEU A 81 -1.42 -2.91 8.97
N LYS A 82 -0.27 -2.53 8.40
CA LYS A 82 0.33 -1.20 8.57
C LYS A 82 0.89 -0.71 7.24
N CYS A 83 0.79 0.59 7.02
CA CYS A 83 1.45 1.24 5.88
C CYS A 83 2.44 2.27 6.42
N ILE A 84 3.70 2.15 6.04
CA ILE A 84 4.76 3.06 6.42
C ILE A 84 5.15 3.88 5.20
N SER A 85 4.96 5.19 5.28
CA SER A 85 5.30 6.13 4.21
C SER A 85 6.56 6.90 4.57
N CYS A 86 7.60 6.77 3.74
CA CYS A 86 8.84 7.51 3.89
C CYS A 86 8.80 8.75 2.99
N MET A 87 8.69 9.92 3.60
CA MET A 87 8.55 11.18 2.87
C MET A 87 9.92 11.71 2.41
N ASP A 88 9.90 12.59 1.41
CA ASP A 88 11.12 13.17 0.82
C ASP A 88 11.96 13.95 1.84
N ASN A 89 11.31 14.54 2.84
CA ASN A 89 11.99 15.28 3.91
C ASN A 89 12.58 14.39 5.01
N GLY A 90 12.50 13.06 4.85
CA GLY A 90 12.95 12.09 5.85
C GLY A 90 11.92 11.76 6.92
N GLU A 91 10.76 12.40 6.90
CA GLU A 91 9.66 12.09 7.82
C GLU A 91 9.08 10.71 7.51
N ILE A 92 8.75 9.96 8.55
CA ILE A 92 8.12 8.64 8.42
C ILE A 92 6.72 8.72 9.03
N ARG A 93 5.73 8.32 8.24
CA ARG A 93 4.34 8.28 8.68
C ARG A 93 3.84 6.85 8.67
N THR A 94 3.15 6.46 9.74
CA THR A 94 2.53 5.14 9.85
C THR A 94 1.02 5.29 9.82
N SER A 95 0.38 4.50 8.95
CA SER A 95 -1.07 4.44 8.84
C SER A 95 -1.55 3.06 9.26
N THR A 96 -2.72 3.03 9.88
CA THR A 96 -3.43 1.82 10.25
C THR A 96 -4.68 1.67 9.38
N PHE A 97 -5.36 0.54 9.52
CA PHE A 97 -6.54 0.21 8.73
C PHE A 97 -7.70 -0.13 9.65
N ASN A 98 -8.90 0.31 9.28
CA ASN A 98 -10.12 -0.09 9.99
C ASN A 98 -10.62 -1.45 9.51
N GLU A 99 -11.73 -1.93 10.07
CA GLU A 99 -12.30 -3.24 9.74
C GLU A 99 -12.75 -3.39 8.28
N TYR A 100 -12.97 -2.27 7.60
CA TYR A 100 -13.36 -2.25 6.18
C TYR A 100 -12.16 -2.16 5.24
N GLY A 101 -10.95 -2.20 5.76
CA GLY A 101 -9.74 -2.03 4.97
C GLY A 101 -9.46 -0.59 4.56
N GLU A 102 -10.16 0.35 5.14
CA GLU A 102 -9.92 1.77 4.87
C GLU A 102 -8.71 2.25 5.68
N MET A 103 -7.82 2.95 5.01
CA MET A 103 -6.60 3.47 5.62
C MET A 103 -6.85 4.84 6.23
N ASP A 104 -6.23 5.11 7.37
CA ASP A 104 -6.20 6.45 7.93
C ASP A 104 -5.72 7.44 6.90
N VAL A 105 -6.33 8.63 6.90
CA VAL A 105 -6.01 9.66 5.92
C VAL A 105 -4.54 10.05 6.03
N LEU A 106 -3.79 9.70 4.98
CA LEU A 106 -2.48 10.26 4.75
C LEU A 106 -2.67 11.52 3.91
N GLU A 107 -2.66 12.68 4.55
CA GLU A 107 -2.62 13.93 3.81
C GLU A 107 -1.37 13.94 2.91
N ASN A 108 -1.57 14.09 1.60
CA ASN A 108 -0.52 14.05 0.60
C ASN A 108 0.27 12.73 0.55
N GLY A 109 -0.42 11.61 0.80
CA GLY A 109 0.17 10.28 0.68
C GLY A 109 0.49 9.93 -0.77
N ILE A 110 1.46 9.05 -0.96
CA ILE A 110 1.92 8.62 -2.29
C ILE A 110 0.80 7.97 -3.10
N PHE A 111 -0.15 7.35 -2.42
CA PHE A 111 -1.29 6.68 -3.08
C PHE A 111 -2.45 7.62 -3.39
N ASP A 112 -2.39 8.88 -2.98
CA ASP A 112 -3.48 9.84 -3.20
C ASP A 112 -3.43 10.56 -4.55
N ILE A 113 -2.31 10.47 -5.25
CA ILE A 113 -2.10 11.22 -6.49
C ILE A 113 -3.17 10.92 -7.54
N LYS A 114 -3.65 9.69 -7.61
CA LYS A 114 -4.70 9.30 -8.55
C LYS A 114 -6.00 10.06 -8.27
N LYS A 115 -6.39 10.19 -6.99
CA LYS A 115 -7.58 10.95 -6.59
C LYS A 115 -7.44 12.42 -6.93
N VAL A 116 -6.26 12.99 -6.72
CA VAL A 116 -5.96 14.38 -7.04
C VAL A 116 -6.10 14.62 -8.54
N ILE A 117 -5.51 13.76 -9.36
CA ILE A 117 -5.57 13.84 -10.82
C ILE A 117 -7.02 13.73 -11.31
N LEU A 118 -7.78 12.75 -10.82
CA LEU A 118 -9.16 12.53 -11.22
C LEU A 118 -10.05 13.72 -10.85
N LYS A 119 -9.85 14.29 -9.66
CA LYS A 119 -10.59 15.48 -9.22
C LYS A 119 -10.31 16.66 -10.15
N GLU A 120 -9.06 16.91 -10.48
CA GLU A 120 -8.66 17.99 -11.37
C GLU A 120 -9.26 17.80 -12.77
N LEU A 121 -9.24 16.58 -13.30
CA LEU A 121 -9.87 16.27 -14.58
C LEU A 121 -11.37 16.54 -14.56
N LEU A 122 -12.07 16.21 -13.49
CA LEU A 122 -13.48 16.49 -13.33
C LEU A 122 -13.75 17.99 -13.27
N ASP A 123 -12.93 18.75 -12.56
CA ASP A 123 -13.06 20.20 -12.44
C ASP A 123 -12.88 20.88 -13.81
N ILE A 124 -11.91 20.41 -14.60
CA ILE A 124 -11.69 20.90 -15.98
C ILE A 124 -12.92 20.59 -16.84
N LYS A 125 -13.46 19.39 -16.75
CA LYS A 125 -14.66 18.99 -17.50
C LYS A 125 -15.85 19.88 -17.15
N ARG A 126 -16.08 20.12 -15.86
CA ARG A 126 -17.18 20.99 -15.39
C ARG A 126 -17.02 22.42 -15.90
N GLY A 127 -15.81 22.95 -15.84
CA GLY A 127 -15.50 24.28 -16.38
C GLY A 127 -15.82 24.41 -17.85
N LYS A 128 -15.48 23.41 -18.64
CA LYS A 128 -15.80 23.40 -20.08
C LYS A 128 -17.27 23.24 -20.38
N MET A 129 -18.01 22.50 -19.54
CA MET A 129 -19.44 22.30 -19.70
C MET A 129 -20.24 23.57 -19.31
N ASN A 130 -19.71 24.36 -18.41
CA ASN A 130 -20.37 25.58 -17.91
C ASN A 130 -19.97 26.87 -18.64
N SER A 131 -19.07 26.77 -19.60
CA SER A 131 -18.61 27.93 -20.37
C SER A 131 -19.40 28.13 -21.71
#